data_c23728c63ae66ccecd2ae670f04dbda3
#
_entry.id   c23728c63ae66ccecd2ae670f04dbda3
#
_cell.length_a   1.000
_cell.length_b   1.000
_cell.length_c   1.000
_cell.angle_alpha   90.00
_cell.angle_beta   90.00
_cell.angle_gamma   90.00
#
_symmetry.space_group_name_H-M   'P 1'
#
loop_
_entity.id
_entity.type
_entity.pdbx_description
1 polymer ?
#
loop_
_entity_poly.entity_id
_entity_poly.type
_entity_poly.pdbx_seq_one_letter_code
_entity_poly.pdbx_strand_id
1 'polypeptide(L)'
;EGVRNTFRFKLWIGVILTATAIAVFLGAHEPLIRLYLTGDQGSQDMNATLSYGVSYMKVMLVGLPPFLFVQLYASTLRECGETMLPMKAGITAVFVNLIFNYILIYGKFGAPQLGVVGAAVATVLSRYVEMAIVLIRTHGNKEKYRFTKHLYRTIRVPAALTKQILIKGTPLMLNE
;
A
#
# COMPACT_ATOMS: atom_id res chain seq x y z
N GLU A 1 -17.14 19.56 -2.90
CA GLU A 1 -15.93 20.07 -2.21
C GLU A 1 -15.56 19.22 -0.99
N GLY A 2 -16.51 18.76 -0.19
CA GLY A 2 -16.27 17.95 1.01
C GLY A 2 -15.42 16.72 0.74
N VAL A 3 -15.80 15.86 -0.21
CA VAL A 3 -15.08 14.62 -0.58
C VAL A 3 -13.62 14.91 -0.97
N ARG A 4 -13.39 15.98 -1.73
CA ARG A 4 -12.04 16.38 -2.16
C ARG A 4 -11.15 16.80 -0.99
N ASN A 5 -11.70 17.55 -0.03
CA ASN A 5 -10.97 17.98 1.15
C ASN A 5 -10.71 16.81 2.11
N THR A 6 -11.66 15.88 2.23
CA THR A 6 -11.48 14.62 2.97
C THR A 6 -10.40 13.75 2.35
N PHE A 7 -10.37 13.64 1.01
CA PHE A 7 -9.31 12.92 0.29
C PHE A 7 -7.93 13.53 0.57
N ARG A 8 -7.81 14.86 0.52
CA ARG A 8 -6.55 15.56 0.82
C ARG A 8 -6.08 15.32 2.25
N PHE A 9 -7.00 15.34 3.21
CA PHE A 9 -6.70 15.05 4.60
C PHE A 9 -6.19 13.61 4.76
N LYS A 10 -6.89 12.63 4.18
CA LYS A 10 -6.45 11.22 4.17
C LYS A 10 -5.08 11.06 3.50
N LEU A 11 -4.83 11.78 2.41
CA LEU A 11 -3.54 11.74 1.72
C LEU A 11 -2.40 12.24 2.61
N TRP A 12 -2.58 13.36 3.33
CA TRP A 12 -1.58 13.87 4.25
C TRP A 12 -1.27 12.89 5.38
N ILE A 13 -2.30 12.39 6.04
CA ILE A 13 -2.12 11.38 7.12
C ILE A 13 -1.47 10.13 6.55
N GLY A 14 -1.94 9.64 5.42
CA GLY A 14 -1.41 8.44 4.78
C GLY A 14 0.07 8.58 4.40
N VAL A 15 0.47 9.72 3.84
CA VAL A 15 1.88 10.00 3.51
C VAL A 15 2.74 10.04 4.78
N ILE A 16 2.28 10.72 5.83
CA ILE A 16 3.00 10.78 7.11
C ILE A 16 3.16 9.39 7.71
N LEU A 17 2.07 8.61 7.78
CA LEU A 17 2.11 7.25 8.32
C LEU A 17 3.02 6.33 7.49
N THR A 18 2.93 6.41 6.17
CA THR A 18 3.78 5.61 5.28
C THR A 18 5.24 5.99 5.39
N ALA A 19 5.56 7.30 5.45
CA ALA A 19 6.92 7.77 5.65
C ALA A 19 7.49 7.33 7.00
N THR A 20 6.68 7.41 8.07
CA THR A 20 7.05 6.94 9.41
C THR A 20 7.28 5.44 9.41
N ALA A 21 6.39 4.65 8.79
CA ALA A 21 6.56 3.21 8.67
C ALA A 21 7.85 2.85 7.92
N ILE A 22 8.11 3.50 6.78
CA ILE A 22 9.35 3.28 6.02
C ILE A 22 10.58 3.63 6.86
N ALA A 23 10.56 4.76 7.58
CA ALA A 23 11.67 5.19 8.43
C ALA A 23 11.93 4.19 9.59
N VAL A 24 10.87 3.72 10.25
CA VAL A 24 10.96 2.72 11.33
C VAL A 24 11.51 1.39 10.80
N PHE A 25 10.96 0.89 9.67
CA PHE A 25 11.42 -0.37 9.10
C PHE A 25 12.84 -0.30 8.55
N LEU A 26 13.26 0.84 7.97
CA LEU A 26 14.64 1.02 7.54
C LEU A 26 15.62 1.15 8.70
N GLY A 27 15.20 1.78 9.81
CA GLY A 27 16.05 1.95 11.00
C GLY A 27 16.10 0.73 11.92
N ALA A 28 15.03 -0.05 11.98
CA ALA A 28 14.87 -1.15 12.94
C ALA A 28 14.70 -2.53 12.27
N HIS A 29 15.05 -2.68 10.99
CA HIS A 29 14.83 -3.93 10.25
C HIS A 29 15.57 -5.14 10.86
N GLU A 30 16.84 -4.99 11.26
CA GLU A 30 17.58 -6.07 11.87
C GLU A 30 17.03 -6.49 13.25
N PRO A 31 16.82 -5.59 14.23
CA PRO A 31 16.31 -5.98 15.54
C PRO A 31 14.90 -6.58 15.45
N LEU A 32 14.04 -6.07 14.54
CA LEU A 32 12.69 -6.62 14.36
C LEU A 32 12.72 -8.06 13.83
N ILE A 33 13.57 -8.34 12.84
CA ILE A 33 13.71 -9.70 12.30
C ILE A 33 14.37 -10.62 13.33
N ARG A 34 15.37 -10.15 14.04
CA ARG A 34 16.02 -10.93 15.12
C ARG A 34 15.05 -11.29 16.24
N LEU A 35 14.16 -10.36 16.64
CA LEU A 35 13.14 -10.62 17.66
C LEU A 35 12.22 -11.78 17.26
N TYR A 36 11.87 -11.87 15.97
CA TYR A 36 11.05 -12.96 15.46
C TYR A 36 11.80 -14.30 15.38
N LEU A 37 13.12 -14.26 15.10
CA LEU A 37 13.96 -15.44 14.97
C LEU A 37 14.46 -16.02 16.33
N THR A 38 14.33 -15.29 17.43
CA THR A 38 14.83 -15.70 18.76
C THR A 38 14.16 -16.96 19.30
N GLY A 39 13.13 -17.48 18.63
CA GLY A 39 12.41 -18.71 19.01
C GLY A 39 12.98 -20.01 18.44
N ASP A 40 13.94 -19.96 17.50
CA ASP A 40 14.41 -21.15 16.78
C ASP A 40 15.95 -21.27 16.87
N GLN A 41 16.42 -22.19 17.73
CA GLN A 41 17.85 -22.37 18.05
C GLN A 41 18.56 -23.30 17.05
N GLY A 42 18.64 -22.91 15.76
CA GLY A 42 19.43 -23.61 14.76
C GLY A 42 20.45 -22.67 14.09
N SER A 43 21.67 -22.67 14.59
CA SER A 43 22.66 -21.61 14.37
C SER A 43 23.32 -21.45 13.00
N GLN A 44 23.12 -22.33 12.03
CA GLN A 44 23.71 -22.17 10.69
C GLN A 44 22.77 -21.52 9.64
N ASP A 45 21.47 -21.70 9.78
CA ASP A 45 20.47 -21.12 8.86
C ASP A 45 20.00 -19.71 9.26
N MET A 46 20.34 -19.25 10.46
CA MET A 46 19.86 -17.95 10.99
C MET A 46 20.37 -16.76 10.17
N ASN A 47 21.64 -16.76 9.77
CA ASN A 47 22.21 -15.65 8.99
C ASN A 47 21.65 -15.62 7.53
N ALA A 48 21.42 -16.79 6.95
CA ALA A 48 20.79 -16.89 5.64
C ALA A 48 19.32 -16.42 5.71
N THR A 49 18.57 -16.88 6.68
CA THR A 49 17.18 -16.47 6.93
C THR A 49 17.08 -14.97 7.19
N LEU A 50 17.99 -14.40 7.99
CA LEU A 50 18.07 -12.97 8.24
C LEU A 50 18.30 -12.19 6.94
N SER A 51 19.23 -12.61 6.10
CA SER A 51 19.55 -11.92 4.85
C SER A 51 18.38 -11.94 3.86
N TYR A 52 17.69 -13.08 3.73
CA TYR A 52 16.47 -13.19 2.93
C TYR A 52 15.33 -12.35 3.51
N GLY A 53 15.15 -12.35 4.82
CA GLY A 53 14.14 -11.53 5.52
C GLY A 53 14.36 -10.03 5.30
N VAL A 54 15.61 -9.55 5.41
CA VAL A 54 15.97 -8.16 5.15
C VAL A 54 15.71 -7.79 3.68
N SER A 55 16.09 -8.67 2.75
CA SER A 55 15.88 -8.44 1.31
C SER A 55 14.39 -8.40 0.98
N TYR A 56 13.60 -9.34 1.52
CA TYR A 56 12.14 -9.37 1.39
C TYR A 56 11.51 -8.07 1.92
N MET A 57 11.89 -7.64 3.12
CA MET A 57 11.37 -6.44 3.76
C MET A 57 11.69 -5.19 2.93
N LYS A 58 12.93 -5.03 2.45
CA LYS A 58 13.32 -3.90 1.60
C LYS A 58 12.48 -3.81 0.33
N VAL A 59 12.21 -4.93 -0.32
CA VAL A 59 11.34 -4.99 -1.51
C VAL A 59 9.91 -4.61 -1.14
N MET A 60 9.37 -5.13 -0.04
CA MET A 60 8.02 -4.81 0.42
C MET A 60 7.82 -3.33 0.76
N LEU A 61 8.85 -2.65 1.28
CA LEU A 61 8.79 -1.20 1.53
C LEU A 61 8.53 -0.38 0.27
N VAL A 62 9.03 -0.82 -0.89
CA VAL A 62 8.73 -0.20 -2.19
C VAL A 62 7.25 -0.33 -2.57
N GLY A 63 6.57 -1.33 -2.04
CA GLY A 63 5.13 -1.55 -2.23
C GLY A 63 4.22 -0.68 -1.36
N LEU A 64 4.74 -0.02 -0.32
CA LEU A 64 3.93 0.82 0.58
C LEU A 64 3.31 2.05 -0.10
N PRO A 65 4.05 2.83 -0.92
CA PRO A 65 3.47 3.96 -1.64
C PRO A 65 2.30 3.58 -2.55
N PRO A 66 2.41 2.60 -3.47
CA PRO A 66 1.26 2.20 -4.30
C PRO A 66 0.12 1.65 -3.46
N PHE A 67 0.38 0.93 -2.38
CA PHE A 67 -0.64 0.46 -1.45
C PHE A 67 -1.42 1.63 -0.83
N LEU A 68 -0.72 2.67 -0.35
CA LEU A 68 -1.35 3.88 0.19
C LEU A 68 -2.30 4.51 -0.85
N PHE A 69 -1.83 4.71 -2.09
CA PHE A 69 -2.66 5.31 -3.14
C PHE A 69 -3.89 4.45 -3.44
N VAL A 70 -3.75 3.14 -3.56
CA VAL A 70 -4.87 2.23 -3.77
C VAL A 70 -5.90 2.37 -2.65
N GLN A 71 -5.48 2.38 -1.38
CA GLN A 71 -6.39 2.51 -0.24
C GLN A 71 -7.10 3.86 -0.20
N LEU A 72 -6.40 4.96 -0.49
CA LEU A 72 -6.99 6.29 -0.56
C LEU A 72 -8.08 6.38 -1.62
N TYR A 73 -7.77 5.93 -2.83
CA TYR A 73 -8.74 5.96 -3.92
C TYR A 73 -9.90 4.98 -3.68
N ALA A 74 -9.60 3.75 -3.24
CA ALA A 74 -10.62 2.74 -2.98
C ALA A 74 -11.58 3.18 -1.88
N SER A 75 -11.09 3.75 -0.76
CA SER A 75 -11.96 4.26 0.32
C SER A 75 -12.85 5.40 -0.18
N THR A 76 -12.28 6.34 -0.94
CA THR A 76 -13.03 7.49 -1.46
C THR A 76 -14.06 7.07 -2.51
N LEU A 77 -13.73 6.11 -3.37
CA LEU A 77 -14.67 5.56 -4.35
C LEU A 77 -15.85 4.86 -3.65
N ARG A 78 -15.59 4.08 -2.60
CA ARG A 78 -16.64 3.44 -1.79
C ARG A 78 -17.53 4.47 -1.10
N GLU A 79 -16.98 5.54 -0.57
CA GLU A 79 -17.75 6.66 0.01
C GLU A 79 -18.61 7.38 -1.05
N CYS A 80 -18.19 7.37 -2.32
CA CYS A 80 -18.99 7.87 -3.44
C CYS A 80 -19.99 6.84 -4.00
N GLY A 81 -20.14 5.67 -3.37
CA GLY A 81 -21.03 4.59 -3.82
C GLY A 81 -20.46 3.71 -4.94
N GLU A 82 -19.20 3.91 -5.32
CA GLU A 82 -18.54 3.13 -6.38
C GLU A 82 -17.68 2.02 -5.77
N THR A 83 -18.23 0.83 -5.67
CA THR A 83 -17.53 -0.35 -5.11
C THR A 83 -16.96 -1.26 -6.19
N MET A 84 -17.52 -1.20 -7.40
CA MET A 84 -17.14 -2.11 -8.49
C MET A 84 -15.72 -1.86 -9.02
N LEU A 85 -15.30 -0.60 -9.10
CA LEU A 85 -13.98 -0.28 -9.64
C LEU A 85 -12.85 -0.79 -8.72
N PRO A 86 -12.84 -0.50 -7.41
CA PRO A 86 -11.84 -1.07 -6.50
C PRO A 86 -11.85 -2.59 -6.48
N MET A 87 -13.03 -3.21 -6.51
CA MET A 87 -13.17 -4.66 -6.51
C MET A 87 -12.53 -5.28 -7.77
N LYS A 88 -12.84 -4.77 -8.95
CA LYS A 88 -12.25 -5.27 -10.21
C LYS A 88 -10.74 -5.06 -10.25
N ALA A 89 -10.24 -3.92 -9.76
CA ALA A 89 -8.81 -3.66 -9.66
C ALA A 89 -8.12 -4.66 -8.72
N GLY A 90 -8.68 -4.92 -7.56
CA GLY A 90 -8.17 -5.89 -6.60
C GLY A 90 -8.16 -7.32 -7.16
N ILE A 91 -9.23 -7.77 -7.82
CA ILE A 91 -9.28 -9.10 -8.47
C ILE A 91 -8.16 -9.20 -9.53
N THR A 92 -8.01 -8.18 -10.38
CA THR A 92 -6.93 -8.15 -11.37
C THR A 92 -5.55 -8.22 -10.71
N ALA A 93 -5.34 -7.49 -9.63
CA ALA A 93 -4.09 -7.53 -8.88
C ALA A 93 -3.78 -8.92 -8.30
N VAL A 94 -4.80 -9.66 -7.84
CA VAL A 94 -4.62 -11.04 -7.35
C VAL A 94 -4.16 -11.96 -8.49
N PHE A 95 -4.77 -11.88 -9.66
CA PHE A 95 -4.33 -12.68 -10.81
C PHE A 95 -2.90 -12.33 -11.25
N VAL A 96 -2.58 -11.04 -11.31
CA VAL A 96 -1.22 -10.58 -11.62
C VAL A 96 -0.23 -11.10 -10.58
N ASN A 97 -0.56 -11.00 -9.30
CA ASN A 97 0.26 -11.52 -8.21
C ASN A 97 0.52 -13.03 -8.36
N LEU A 98 -0.53 -13.81 -8.64
CA LEU A 98 -0.42 -15.26 -8.82
C LEU A 98 0.52 -15.62 -9.98
N ILE A 99 0.36 -14.96 -11.13
CA ILE A 99 1.18 -15.21 -12.33
C ILE A 99 2.64 -14.84 -12.04
N PHE A 100 2.91 -13.66 -11.50
CA PHE A 100 4.28 -13.24 -11.20
C PHE A 100 4.91 -14.05 -10.08
N ASN A 101 4.16 -14.51 -9.08
CA ASN A 101 4.66 -15.46 -8.07
C ASN A 101 5.15 -16.74 -8.73
N TYR A 102 4.35 -17.32 -9.62
CA TYR A 102 4.75 -18.54 -10.33
C TYR A 102 6.02 -18.33 -11.16
N ILE A 103 6.12 -17.22 -11.87
CA ILE A 103 7.27 -16.91 -12.74
C ILE A 103 8.54 -16.66 -11.90
N LEU A 104 8.46 -15.81 -10.88
CA LEU A 104 9.63 -15.31 -10.13
C LEU A 104 10.11 -16.28 -9.03
N ILE A 105 9.20 -17.07 -8.44
CA ILE A 105 9.59 -18.05 -7.42
C ILE A 105 10.32 -19.23 -8.11
N TYR A 106 9.74 -19.72 -9.21
CA TYR A 106 10.25 -20.92 -9.89
C TYR A 106 11.20 -20.63 -11.06
N GLY A 107 11.43 -19.37 -11.40
CA GLY A 107 12.34 -19.00 -12.50
C GLY A 107 11.85 -19.46 -13.87
N LYS A 108 10.53 -19.41 -14.13
CA LYS A 108 9.96 -19.80 -15.42
C LYS A 108 10.06 -18.68 -16.45
N PHE A 109 9.94 -19.03 -17.74
CA PHE A 109 10.00 -18.08 -18.88
C PHE A 109 11.31 -17.26 -18.96
N GLY A 110 12.42 -17.78 -18.48
CA GLY A 110 13.72 -17.08 -18.51
C GLY A 110 13.92 -16.07 -17.39
N ALA A 111 12.99 -15.98 -16.45
CA ALA A 111 13.16 -15.14 -15.28
C ALA A 111 14.13 -15.78 -14.28
N PRO A 112 14.89 -14.98 -13.50
CA PRO A 112 15.74 -15.51 -12.45
C PRO A 112 14.90 -16.14 -11.34
N GLN A 113 15.35 -17.26 -10.81
CA GLN A 113 14.72 -17.91 -9.66
C GLN A 113 15.06 -17.12 -8.39
N LEU A 114 14.15 -16.27 -7.96
CA LEU A 114 14.32 -15.38 -6.80
C LEU A 114 13.76 -15.97 -5.51
N GLY A 115 13.06 -17.10 -5.55
CA GLY A 115 12.47 -17.73 -4.37
C GLY A 115 11.58 -16.78 -3.57
N VAL A 116 11.88 -16.61 -2.28
CA VAL A 116 11.11 -15.77 -1.34
C VAL A 116 11.11 -14.29 -1.76
N VAL A 117 12.24 -13.78 -2.24
CA VAL A 117 12.34 -12.39 -2.73
C VAL A 117 11.48 -12.20 -3.98
N GLY A 118 11.37 -13.22 -4.81
CA GLY A 118 10.47 -13.23 -5.97
C GLY A 118 9.01 -13.04 -5.60
N ALA A 119 8.57 -13.63 -4.49
CA ALA A 119 7.22 -13.41 -3.95
C ALA A 119 6.98 -11.96 -3.52
N ALA A 120 7.98 -11.31 -2.89
CA ALA A 120 7.90 -9.90 -2.54
C ALA A 120 7.79 -9.01 -3.79
N VAL A 121 8.64 -9.27 -4.80
CA VAL A 121 8.61 -8.53 -6.07
C VAL A 121 7.25 -8.70 -6.77
N ALA A 122 6.71 -9.90 -6.84
CA ALA A 122 5.39 -10.18 -7.43
C ALA A 122 4.29 -9.38 -6.71
N THR A 123 4.34 -9.33 -5.37
CA THR A 123 3.38 -8.57 -4.57
C THR A 123 3.49 -7.08 -4.87
N VAL A 124 4.69 -6.52 -4.90
CA VAL A 124 4.90 -5.09 -5.21
C VAL A 124 4.41 -4.76 -6.62
N LEU A 125 4.74 -5.58 -7.62
CA LEU A 125 4.28 -5.39 -8.99
C LEU A 125 2.75 -5.41 -9.08
N SER A 126 2.09 -6.35 -8.41
CA SER A 126 0.62 -6.41 -8.39
C SER A 126 -0.01 -5.15 -7.77
N ARG A 127 0.61 -4.56 -6.75
CA ARG A 127 0.16 -3.28 -6.16
C ARG A 127 0.33 -2.11 -7.11
N TYR A 128 1.40 -2.06 -7.88
CA TYR A 128 1.57 -1.03 -8.93
C TYR A 128 0.53 -1.19 -10.04
N VAL A 129 0.22 -2.42 -10.46
CA VAL A 129 -0.84 -2.68 -11.46
C VAL A 129 -2.21 -2.25 -10.90
N GLU A 130 -2.54 -2.60 -9.67
CA GLU A 130 -3.77 -2.19 -8.99
C GLU A 130 -3.90 -0.66 -8.95
N MET A 131 -2.85 0.02 -8.51
CA MET A 131 -2.78 1.48 -8.48
C MET A 131 -2.99 2.08 -9.87
N ALA A 132 -2.33 1.55 -10.89
CA ALA A 132 -2.47 2.02 -12.26
C ALA A 132 -3.91 1.88 -12.77
N ILE A 133 -4.57 0.74 -12.54
CA ILE A 133 -5.96 0.52 -12.94
C ILE A 133 -6.88 1.54 -12.26
N VAL A 134 -6.74 1.71 -10.94
CA VAL A 134 -7.57 2.64 -10.17
C VAL A 134 -7.35 4.08 -10.64
N LEU A 135 -6.09 4.51 -10.80
CA LEU A 135 -5.76 5.86 -11.24
C LEU A 135 -6.26 6.14 -12.67
N ILE A 136 -5.98 5.26 -13.62
CA ILE A 136 -6.36 5.44 -15.03
C ILE A 136 -7.88 5.51 -15.16
N ARG A 137 -8.59 4.58 -14.53
CA ARG A 137 -10.06 4.55 -14.59
C ARG A 137 -10.71 5.73 -13.90
N THR A 138 -10.16 6.17 -12.77
CA THR A 138 -10.72 7.30 -12.00
C THR A 138 -10.45 8.63 -12.70
N HIS A 139 -9.24 8.84 -13.23
CA HIS A 139 -8.89 10.08 -13.94
C HIS A 139 -9.40 10.10 -15.38
N GLY A 140 -9.61 8.95 -16.01
CA GLY A 140 -10.21 8.84 -17.34
C GLY A 140 -11.69 9.25 -17.36
N ASN A 141 -12.43 9.02 -16.28
CA ASN A 141 -13.86 9.34 -16.16
C ASN A 141 -14.13 10.53 -15.23
N LYS A 142 -13.54 11.68 -15.53
CA LYS A 142 -13.64 12.91 -14.72
C LYS A 142 -15.08 13.43 -14.54
N GLU A 143 -16.00 13.06 -15.40
CA GLU A 143 -17.42 13.43 -15.28
C GLU A 143 -18.11 12.59 -14.21
N LYS A 144 -17.85 11.30 -14.18
CA LYS A 144 -18.36 10.38 -13.16
C LYS A 144 -17.70 10.65 -11.79
N TYR A 145 -16.38 10.87 -11.78
CA TYR A 145 -15.59 11.07 -10.57
C TYR A 145 -15.19 12.54 -10.38
N ARG A 146 -16.19 13.37 -10.12
CA ARG A 146 -16.03 14.84 -10.00
C ARG A 146 -14.98 15.28 -8.96
N PHE A 147 -14.71 14.46 -7.94
CA PHE A 147 -13.70 14.77 -6.92
C PHE A 147 -12.27 14.81 -7.48
N THR A 148 -12.01 14.14 -8.63
CA THR A 148 -10.69 14.15 -9.27
C THR A 148 -10.37 15.47 -9.98
N LYS A 149 -11.40 16.25 -10.32
CA LYS A 149 -11.20 17.57 -10.93
C LYS A 149 -10.51 18.50 -9.92
N HIS A 150 -9.34 19.00 -10.28
CA HIS A 150 -8.52 19.91 -9.45
C HIS A 150 -8.06 19.31 -8.11
N LEU A 151 -8.00 17.97 -7.99
CA LEU A 151 -7.61 17.29 -6.76
C LEU A 151 -6.23 17.73 -6.25
N TYR A 152 -5.26 17.79 -7.16
CA TYR A 152 -3.87 18.15 -6.87
C TYR A 152 -3.54 19.63 -7.02
N ARG A 153 -4.50 20.49 -7.44
CA ARG A 153 -4.25 21.92 -7.66
C ARG A 153 -4.02 22.71 -6.37
N THR A 154 -4.58 22.24 -5.26
CA THR A 154 -4.43 22.87 -3.94
C THR A 154 -4.29 21.77 -2.90
N ILE A 155 -3.17 21.72 -2.19
CA ILE A 155 -2.90 20.70 -1.15
C ILE A 155 -3.42 21.14 0.21
N ARG A 156 -3.87 22.40 0.34
CA ARG A 156 -4.36 22.97 1.61
C ARG A 156 -5.66 22.30 2.04
N VAL A 157 -5.68 21.82 3.28
CA VAL A 157 -6.88 21.31 3.96
C VAL A 157 -7.38 22.41 4.90
N PRO A 158 -8.67 22.79 4.87
CA PRO A 158 -9.21 23.76 5.82
C PRO A 158 -9.05 23.25 7.26
N ALA A 159 -8.47 24.07 8.13
CA ALA A 159 -8.22 23.70 9.54
C ALA A 159 -9.51 23.33 10.30
N ALA A 160 -10.64 23.93 9.92
CA ALA A 160 -11.95 23.60 10.48
C ALA A 160 -12.36 22.15 10.20
N LEU A 161 -12.05 21.63 9.00
CA LEU A 161 -12.35 20.25 8.62
C LEU A 161 -11.45 19.26 9.36
N THR A 162 -10.16 19.57 9.49
CA THR A 162 -9.20 18.78 10.27
C THR A 162 -9.67 18.64 11.72
N LYS A 163 -10.10 19.75 12.34
CA LYS A 163 -10.63 19.75 13.71
C LYS A 163 -11.91 18.92 13.84
N GLN A 164 -12.83 19.02 12.89
CA GLN A 164 -14.07 18.23 12.89
C GLN A 164 -13.80 16.73 12.74
N ILE A 165 -12.89 16.33 11.85
CA ILE A 165 -12.54 14.92 11.64
C ILE A 165 -11.86 14.36 12.90
N LEU A 166 -10.95 15.10 13.52
CA LEU A 166 -10.29 14.67 14.77
C LEU A 166 -11.30 14.54 15.91
N ILE A 167 -12.18 15.53 16.12
CA ILE A 167 -13.16 15.49 17.21
C ILE A 167 -14.18 14.36 17.03
N LYS A 168 -14.64 14.11 15.80
CA LYS A 168 -15.62 13.05 15.52
C LYS A 168 -14.99 11.67 15.37
N GLY A 169 -13.75 11.60 14.93
CA GLY A 169 -13.04 10.34 14.73
C GLY A 169 -12.45 9.76 16.02
N THR A 170 -12.02 10.60 16.95
CA THR A 170 -11.42 10.15 18.21
C THR A 170 -12.34 9.24 19.05
N PRO A 171 -13.63 9.57 19.29
CA PRO A 171 -14.51 8.68 20.05
C PRO A 171 -14.82 7.37 19.31
N LEU A 172 -14.81 7.36 17.97
CA LEU A 172 -14.99 6.15 17.17
C LEU A 172 -13.80 5.18 17.31
N MET A 173 -12.57 5.71 17.37
CA MET A 173 -11.35 4.92 17.57
C MET A 173 -11.17 4.41 19.01
N LEU A 174 -11.80 5.07 19.99
CA LEU A 174 -11.72 4.64 21.40
C LEU A 174 -12.81 3.64 21.77
N ASN A 175 -13.77 3.37 20.90
CA ASN A 175 -14.91 2.50 21.17
C ASN A 175 -14.80 1.12 20.49
N GLU A 176 -13.68 0.84 19.81
CA GLU A 176 -13.27 -0.46 19.28
C GLU A 176 -12.14 -1.06 20.12
#